data_a8f85ab2c411bbd896119d339e282c30
#
_entry.id   a8f85ab2c411bbd896119d339e282c30
#
_cell.length_a   1.000
_cell.length_b   1.000
_cell.length_c   1.000
_cell.angle_alpha   90.00
_cell.angle_beta   90.00
_cell.angle_gamma   90.00
#
_symmetry.space_group_name_H-M   'P 1'
#
loop_
_entity.id
_entity.type
_entity.pdbx_description
1 polymer ?
#
loop_
_entity_poly.entity_id
_entity_poly.type
_entity_poly.pdbx_seq_one_letter_code
_entity_poly.pdbx_strand_id
1 'polypeptide(L)'
;IEHNVLNAKQHEREAEIVAQAGKQGAVTIATNMAGRGTDIMLGGNVSYMAKAALRKELSRDLTKDLAQLKDEYEHAKARAKAAGTELPTPPEETIDAQLEHLMTECDGHAETEDDAVLHARQRFEELCEEFEPEIKREAAAVREAGGLFIIGTERHESRRIDNQLRGRAGRQGDPGASRF
;
A
#
# COMPACT_ATOMS: atom_id res chain seq x y z
N ILE A 1 -0.12 4.08 -25.48
CA ILE A 1 0.43 4.62 -24.23
C ILE A 1 -0.06 3.73 -23.11
N GLU A 2 0.85 3.22 -22.30
CA GLU A 2 0.53 2.47 -21.10
C GLU A 2 -0.21 3.38 -20.12
N HIS A 3 -1.28 2.90 -19.50
CA HIS A 3 -2.10 3.71 -18.62
C HIS A 3 -2.86 2.87 -17.60
N ASN A 4 -3.19 3.49 -16.48
CA ASN A 4 -4.09 2.94 -15.46
C ASN A 4 -5.49 3.53 -15.63
N VAL A 5 -6.52 2.71 -15.38
CA VAL A 5 -7.91 3.17 -15.38
C VAL A 5 -8.46 3.14 -13.97
N LEU A 6 -8.99 4.27 -13.51
CA LEU A 6 -9.56 4.44 -12.17
C LEU A 6 -11.04 4.79 -12.26
N ASN A 7 -11.90 3.88 -11.83
CA ASN A 7 -13.34 4.06 -11.82
C ASN A 7 -13.97 3.35 -10.60
N ALA A 8 -15.27 3.57 -10.38
CA ALA A 8 -16.00 3.03 -9.24
C ALA A 8 -16.00 1.48 -9.11
N LYS A 9 -15.60 0.75 -10.15
CA LYS A 9 -15.51 -0.73 -10.13
C LYS A 9 -14.17 -1.24 -9.60
N GLN A 10 -13.20 -0.35 -9.36
CA GLN A 10 -11.82 -0.70 -8.99
C GLN A 10 -11.44 -0.14 -7.61
N HIS A 11 -12.38 -0.08 -6.68
CA HIS A 11 -12.14 0.43 -5.33
C HIS A 11 -10.96 -0.24 -4.61
N GLU A 12 -10.80 -1.54 -4.79
CA GLU A 12 -9.69 -2.29 -4.15
C GLU A 12 -8.31 -1.87 -4.66
N ARG A 13 -8.23 -1.38 -5.90
CA ARG A 13 -6.98 -0.92 -6.52
C ARG A 13 -6.83 0.59 -6.54
N GLU A 14 -7.80 1.33 -6.03
CA GLU A 14 -7.79 2.79 -6.08
C GLU A 14 -6.55 3.38 -5.40
N ALA A 15 -6.24 2.90 -4.20
CA ALA A 15 -5.09 3.36 -3.43
C ALA A 15 -3.75 3.08 -4.17
N GLU A 16 -3.63 1.91 -4.79
CA GLU A 16 -2.48 1.52 -5.60
C GLU A 16 -2.28 2.47 -6.80
N ILE A 17 -3.36 2.67 -7.56
CA ILE A 17 -3.33 3.51 -8.78
C ILE A 17 -3.01 4.97 -8.41
N VAL A 18 -3.63 5.50 -7.36
CA VAL A 18 -3.39 6.87 -6.91
C VAL A 18 -1.97 7.05 -6.37
N ALA A 19 -1.44 6.07 -5.61
CA ALA A 19 -0.09 6.11 -5.09
C ALA A 19 0.97 6.16 -6.22
N GLN A 20 0.65 5.64 -7.39
CA GLN A 20 1.56 5.62 -8.54
C GLN A 20 1.27 6.72 -9.58
N ALA A 21 0.14 7.44 -9.45
CA ALA A 21 -0.27 8.44 -10.44
C ALA A 21 0.69 9.63 -10.57
N GLY A 22 1.50 9.91 -9.54
CA GLY A 22 2.51 10.97 -9.52
C GLY A 22 3.89 10.57 -10.05
N LYS A 23 4.09 9.34 -10.51
CA LYS A 23 5.36 8.88 -11.06
C LYS A 23 5.63 9.47 -12.44
N GLN A 24 6.91 9.52 -12.80
CA GLN A 24 7.33 10.02 -14.11
C GLN A 24 6.74 9.16 -15.24
N GLY A 25 6.09 9.81 -16.20
CA GLY A 25 5.48 9.15 -17.34
C GLY A 25 4.21 8.34 -17.03
N ALA A 26 3.74 8.32 -15.79
CA ALA A 26 2.49 7.67 -15.44
C ALA A 26 1.29 8.37 -16.08
N VAL A 27 0.40 7.59 -16.67
CA VAL A 27 -0.87 8.07 -17.24
C VAL A 27 -2.02 7.37 -16.51
N THR A 28 -2.94 8.18 -15.97
CA THR A 28 -4.13 7.67 -15.29
C THR A 28 -5.38 8.25 -15.93
N ILE A 29 -6.28 7.40 -16.40
CA ILE A 29 -7.59 7.77 -16.91
C ILE A 29 -8.59 7.53 -15.79
N ALA A 30 -9.22 8.60 -15.29
CA ALA A 30 -10.09 8.52 -14.14
C ALA A 30 -11.43 9.20 -14.38
N THR A 31 -12.50 8.73 -13.73
CA THR A 31 -13.71 9.53 -13.60
C THR A 31 -13.47 10.71 -12.66
N ASN A 32 -14.22 11.80 -12.82
CA ASN A 32 -14.06 13.02 -12.02
C ASN A 32 -14.23 12.81 -10.50
N MET A 33 -14.89 11.73 -10.09
CA MET A 33 -15.10 11.37 -8.68
C MET A 33 -14.05 10.41 -8.13
N ALA A 34 -13.34 9.69 -8.99
CA ALA A 34 -12.32 8.73 -8.58
C ALA A 34 -11.11 9.43 -7.94
N GLY A 35 -10.55 8.86 -6.89
CA GLY A 35 -9.43 9.44 -6.13
C GLY A 35 -9.81 10.72 -5.36
N ARG A 36 -11.08 10.98 -5.13
CA ARG A 36 -11.52 12.15 -4.36
C ARG A 36 -11.08 12.02 -2.90
N GLY A 37 -10.42 13.06 -2.38
CA GLY A 37 -9.91 13.06 -1.00
C GLY A 37 -8.52 12.48 -0.84
N THR A 38 -7.92 11.91 -1.90
CA THR A 38 -6.56 11.38 -1.88
C THR A 38 -5.61 12.35 -2.58
N ASP A 39 -4.46 12.60 -1.97
CA ASP A 39 -3.38 13.40 -2.57
C ASP A 39 -2.57 12.57 -3.55
N ILE A 40 -2.24 13.16 -4.69
CA ILE A 40 -1.28 12.59 -5.65
C ILE A 40 0.09 13.17 -5.31
N MET A 41 0.97 12.32 -4.80
CA MET A 41 2.34 12.70 -4.45
C MET A 41 3.25 12.51 -5.66
N LEU A 42 4.02 13.55 -6.01
CA LEU A 42 4.98 13.44 -7.11
C LEU A 42 6.09 12.46 -6.77
N GLY A 43 6.44 11.60 -7.72
CA GLY A 43 7.40 10.50 -7.52
C GLY A 43 6.78 9.23 -6.94
N GLY A 44 5.56 9.29 -6.39
CA GLY A 44 4.89 8.17 -5.76
C GLY A 44 4.76 8.33 -4.23
N ASN A 45 4.14 7.34 -3.59
CA ASN A 45 3.90 7.33 -2.15
C ASN A 45 4.81 6.30 -1.46
N VAL A 46 5.77 6.79 -0.65
CA VAL A 46 6.74 5.98 0.11
C VAL A 46 6.02 4.97 1.01
N SER A 47 5.09 5.46 1.83
CA SER A 47 4.37 4.61 2.79
C SER A 47 3.58 3.50 2.11
N TYR A 48 2.97 3.80 0.96
CA TYR A 48 2.27 2.79 0.18
C TYR A 48 3.21 1.71 -0.35
N MET A 49 4.37 2.10 -0.90
CA MET A 49 5.38 1.16 -1.40
C MET A 49 5.96 0.31 -0.27
N ALA A 50 6.27 0.93 0.87
CA ALA A 50 6.76 0.24 2.05
C ALA A 50 5.72 -0.77 2.59
N LYS A 51 4.44 -0.38 2.69
CA LYS A 51 3.36 -1.31 3.09
C LYS A 51 3.21 -2.48 2.12
N ALA A 52 3.28 -2.25 0.81
CA ALA A 52 3.18 -3.32 -0.18
C ALA A 52 4.38 -4.30 -0.10
N ALA A 53 5.58 -3.80 0.13
CA ALA A 53 6.77 -4.62 0.34
C ALA A 53 6.69 -5.41 1.66
N LEU A 54 6.35 -4.74 2.76
CA LEU A 54 6.17 -5.34 4.08
C LEU A 54 5.14 -6.47 4.06
N ARG A 55 3.98 -6.23 3.42
CA ARG A 55 2.93 -7.25 3.29
C ARG A 55 3.46 -8.52 2.61
N LYS A 56 4.28 -8.35 1.57
CA LYS A 56 4.88 -9.49 0.85
C LYS A 56 5.90 -10.22 1.72
N GLU A 57 6.72 -9.51 2.48
CA GLU A 57 7.70 -10.10 3.40
C GLU A 57 6.99 -10.85 4.53
N LEU A 58 6.06 -10.21 5.24
CA LEU A 58 5.29 -10.80 6.32
C LEU A 58 4.48 -12.03 5.86
N SER A 59 3.81 -11.94 4.72
CA SER A 59 3.05 -13.07 4.17
C SER A 59 3.94 -14.28 3.91
N ARG A 60 5.15 -14.06 3.38
CA ARG A 60 6.12 -15.14 3.13
C ARG A 60 6.62 -15.75 4.44
N ASP A 61 6.93 -14.92 5.43
CA ASP A 61 7.52 -15.38 6.68
C ASP A 61 6.46 -16.09 7.54
N LEU A 62 5.27 -15.52 7.70
CA LEU A 62 4.14 -16.18 8.37
C LEU A 62 3.75 -17.51 7.71
N THR A 63 3.85 -17.61 6.38
CA THR A 63 3.57 -18.87 5.67
C THR A 63 4.61 -19.94 6.01
N LYS A 64 5.89 -19.56 6.16
CA LYS A 64 6.95 -20.49 6.58
C LYS A 64 6.75 -20.95 8.02
N ASP A 65 6.45 -20.00 8.91
CA ASP A 65 6.22 -20.30 10.33
C ASP A 65 5.02 -21.24 10.51
N LEU A 66 3.93 -20.99 9.78
CA LEU A 66 2.76 -21.87 9.79
C LEU A 66 3.09 -23.27 9.25
N ALA A 67 3.90 -23.37 8.21
CA ALA A 67 4.33 -24.67 7.67
C ALA A 67 5.18 -25.45 8.69
N GLN A 68 6.08 -24.77 9.40
CA GLN A 68 6.88 -25.37 10.47
C GLN A 68 6.00 -25.83 11.63
N LEU A 69 5.06 -25.00 12.09
CA LEU A 69 4.14 -25.35 13.16
C LEU A 69 3.26 -26.56 12.80
N LYS A 70 2.83 -26.68 11.55
CA LYS A 70 2.07 -27.85 11.06
C LYS A 70 2.91 -29.13 11.07
N ASP A 71 4.18 -29.05 10.69
CA ASP A 71 5.10 -30.18 10.75
C ASP A 71 5.38 -30.63 12.18
N GLU A 72 5.67 -29.69 13.07
CA GLU A 72 5.85 -29.94 14.51
C GLU A 72 4.59 -30.57 15.14
N TYR A 73 3.40 -30.08 14.77
CA TYR A 73 2.14 -30.66 15.22
C TYR A 73 1.96 -32.12 14.77
N GLU A 74 2.22 -32.44 13.51
CA GLU A 74 2.09 -33.83 13.04
C GLU A 74 3.10 -34.76 13.75
N HIS A 75 4.33 -34.30 14.02
CA HIS A 75 5.30 -35.05 14.82
C HIS A 75 4.85 -35.22 16.29
N ALA A 76 4.29 -34.18 16.90
CA ALA A 76 3.79 -34.25 18.26
C ALA A 76 2.56 -35.16 18.37
N LYS A 77 1.65 -35.08 17.43
CA LYS A 77 0.46 -35.93 17.30
C LYS A 77 0.82 -37.41 17.15
N ALA A 78 1.84 -37.72 16.33
CA ALA A 78 2.33 -39.10 16.17
C ALA A 78 2.90 -39.64 17.51
N ARG A 79 3.69 -38.82 18.22
CA ARG A 79 4.24 -39.18 19.52
C ARG A 79 3.15 -39.38 20.60
N ALA A 80 2.15 -38.51 20.67
CA ALA A 80 1.04 -38.60 21.59
C ALA A 80 0.21 -39.87 21.34
N LYS A 81 -0.05 -40.23 20.09
CA LYS A 81 -0.73 -41.48 19.70
C LYS A 81 0.06 -42.71 20.14
N ALA A 82 1.38 -42.73 19.96
CA ALA A 82 2.23 -43.85 20.34
C ALA A 82 2.32 -44.02 21.87
N ALA A 83 2.29 -42.90 22.60
CA ALA A 83 2.34 -42.88 24.08
C ALA A 83 0.95 -43.06 24.76
N GLY A 84 -0.16 -42.97 24.01
CA GLY A 84 -1.52 -43.00 24.57
C GLY A 84 -1.87 -41.74 25.40
N THR A 85 -1.23 -40.63 25.11
CA THR A 85 -1.44 -39.33 25.79
C THR A 85 -2.41 -38.45 25.01
N GLU A 86 -2.85 -37.33 25.61
CA GLU A 86 -3.74 -36.35 25.00
C GLU A 86 -3.11 -35.75 23.70
N LEU A 87 -3.95 -35.56 22.69
CA LEU A 87 -3.49 -34.99 21.41
C LEU A 87 -3.22 -33.50 21.55
N PRO A 88 -2.17 -32.98 20.93
CA PRO A 88 -1.90 -31.53 20.90
C PRO A 88 -2.98 -30.75 20.16
N THR A 89 -3.11 -29.48 20.50
CA THR A 89 -4.01 -28.56 19.79
C THR A 89 -3.47 -28.25 18.38
N PRO A 90 -4.30 -28.37 17.33
CA PRO A 90 -3.85 -28.05 15.98
C PRO A 90 -3.53 -26.54 15.84
N PRO A 91 -2.54 -26.17 15.03
CA PRO A 91 -2.26 -24.77 14.72
C PRO A 91 -3.38 -24.16 13.88
N GLU A 92 -3.41 -22.84 13.81
CA GLU A 92 -4.31 -22.11 12.92
C GLU A 92 -4.16 -22.56 11.46
N GLU A 93 -5.26 -22.47 10.70
CA GLU A 93 -5.24 -22.92 9.30
C GLU A 93 -4.70 -21.88 8.35
N THR A 94 -4.85 -20.57 8.68
CA THR A 94 -4.48 -19.45 7.82
C THR A 94 -3.66 -18.39 8.57
N ILE A 95 -2.96 -17.57 7.78
CA ILE A 95 -2.18 -16.42 8.30
C ILE A 95 -2.94 -15.10 8.19
N ASP A 96 -4.13 -15.09 7.59
CA ASP A 96 -4.78 -13.87 7.13
C ASP A 96 -5.09 -12.89 8.27
N ALA A 97 -5.61 -13.39 9.39
CA ALA A 97 -5.94 -12.55 10.53
C ALA A 97 -4.70 -11.89 11.15
N GLN A 98 -3.60 -12.65 11.29
CA GLN A 98 -2.34 -12.14 11.81
C GLN A 98 -1.69 -11.15 10.85
N LEU A 99 -1.70 -11.44 9.56
CA LEU A 99 -1.18 -10.54 8.53
C LEU A 99 -1.93 -9.20 8.53
N GLU A 100 -3.27 -9.22 8.53
CA GLU A 100 -4.07 -8.00 8.57
C GLU A 100 -3.87 -7.20 9.86
N HIS A 101 -3.73 -7.88 11.00
CA HIS A 101 -3.38 -7.22 12.25
C HIS A 101 -2.04 -6.48 12.16
N LEU A 102 -0.97 -7.16 11.73
CA LEU A 102 0.35 -6.55 11.58
C LEU A 102 0.34 -5.40 10.55
N MET A 103 -0.38 -5.55 9.44
CA MET A 103 -0.51 -4.50 8.42
C MET A 103 -1.30 -3.28 8.91
N THR A 104 -2.22 -3.46 9.86
CA THR A 104 -2.97 -2.36 10.47
C THR A 104 -2.11 -1.59 11.47
N GLU A 105 -1.27 -2.32 12.23
CA GLU A 105 -0.46 -1.76 13.30
C GLU A 105 0.93 -1.27 12.87
N CYS A 106 1.39 -1.60 11.65
CA CYS A 106 2.77 -1.31 11.20
C CYS A 106 3.12 0.17 11.13
N ASP A 107 2.16 1.07 10.91
CA ASP A 107 2.33 2.53 10.94
C ASP A 107 1.67 3.20 12.16
N GLY A 108 1.21 2.39 13.13
CA GLY A 108 0.64 2.86 14.39
C GLY A 108 1.71 3.33 15.38
N HIS A 109 1.32 4.28 16.25
CA HIS A 109 2.20 4.83 17.31
C HIS A 109 1.72 4.47 18.71
N ALA A 110 0.67 3.64 18.85
CA ALA A 110 0.19 3.17 20.14
C ALA A 110 1.25 2.31 20.84
N GLU A 111 1.39 2.46 22.15
CA GLU A 111 2.26 1.59 22.95
C GLU A 111 1.77 0.14 22.83
N THR A 112 2.69 -0.78 22.64
CA THR A 112 2.43 -2.22 22.54
C THR A 112 3.63 -3.01 23.09
N GLU A 113 3.35 -4.14 23.68
CA GLU A 113 4.34 -5.14 24.12
C GLU A 113 4.41 -6.32 23.14
N ASP A 114 3.66 -6.27 22.03
CA ASP A 114 3.66 -7.31 21.01
C ASP A 114 4.92 -7.21 20.14
N ASP A 115 5.85 -8.14 20.32
CA ASP A 115 7.12 -8.20 19.60
C ASP A 115 6.92 -8.28 18.08
N ALA A 116 5.87 -8.95 17.59
CA ALA A 116 5.59 -9.05 16.17
C ALA A 116 5.16 -7.70 15.58
N VAL A 117 4.37 -6.92 16.32
CA VAL A 117 3.98 -5.56 15.96
C VAL A 117 5.20 -4.64 15.98
N LEU A 118 6.03 -4.72 17.00
CA LEU A 118 7.26 -3.91 17.09
C LEU A 118 8.20 -4.20 15.93
N HIS A 119 8.40 -5.46 15.58
CA HIS A 119 9.20 -5.87 14.42
C HIS A 119 8.60 -5.38 13.10
N ALA A 120 7.27 -5.47 12.94
CA ALA A 120 6.60 -4.97 11.74
C ALA A 120 6.74 -3.45 11.59
N ARG A 121 6.66 -2.68 12.69
CA ARG A 121 6.89 -1.23 12.70
C ARG A 121 8.32 -0.87 12.32
N GLN A 122 9.29 -1.51 12.94
CA GLN A 122 10.70 -1.30 12.61
C GLN A 122 10.96 -1.59 11.12
N ARG A 123 10.48 -2.73 10.63
CA ARG A 123 10.68 -3.10 9.23
C ARG A 123 9.98 -2.15 8.26
N PHE A 124 8.81 -1.62 8.64
CA PHE A 124 8.12 -0.59 7.87
C PHE A 124 8.92 0.70 7.76
N GLU A 125 9.52 1.17 8.87
CA GLU A 125 10.39 2.35 8.88
C GLU A 125 11.62 2.13 7.99
N GLU A 126 12.30 0.99 8.11
CA GLU A 126 13.45 0.63 7.26
C GLU A 126 13.07 0.65 5.76
N LEU A 127 11.92 0.07 5.40
CA LEU A 127 11.43 0.09 4.02
C LEU A 127 11.09 1.50 3.53
N CYS A 128 10.57 2.35 4.40
CA CYS A 128 10.36 3.76 4.07
C CYS A 128 11.69 4.47 3.77
N GLU A 129 12.71 4.25 4.60
CA GLU A 129 14.06 4.79 4.38
C GLU A 129 14.71 4.24 3.10
N GLU A 130 14.51 2.96 2.79
CA GLU A 130 15.01 2.33 1.57
C GLU A 130 14.40 2.94 0.28
N PHE A 131 13.08 3.20 0.28
CA PHE A 131 12.37 3.75 -0.89
C PHE A 131 12.48 5.27 -1.03
N GLU A 132 12.64 6.00 0.07
CA GLU A 132 12.62 7.46 0.08
C GLU A 132 13.61 8.12 -0.91
N PRO A 133 14.89 7.68 -1.04
CA PRO A 133 15.85 8.31 -1.95
C PRO A 133 15.46 8.18 -3.43
N GLU A 134 14.85 7.06 -3.82
CA GLU A 134 14.39 6.83 -5.19
C GLU A 134 13.20 7.72 -5.50
N ILE A 135 12.20 7.73 -4.60
CA ILE A 135 11.01 8.55 -4.76
C ILE A 135 11.34 10.05 -4.76
N LYS A 136 12.27 10.50 -3.92
CA LYS A 136 12.73 11.90 -3.94
C LYS A 136 13.38 12.29 -5.26
N ARG A 137 14.18 11.40 -5.85
CA ARG A 137 14.81 11.64 -7.17
C ARG A 137 13.75 11.70 -8.27
N GLU A 138 12.81 10.78 -8.25
CA GLU A 138 11.71 10.75 -9.22
C GLU A 138 10.80 11.98 -9.08
N ALA A 139 10.46 12.36 -7.86
CA ALA A 139 9.70 13.57 -7.57
C ALA A 139 10.39 14.83 -8.11
N ALA A 140 11.72 14.93 -7.94
CA ALA A 140 12.48 16.05 -8.48
C ALA A 140 12.41 16.10 -10.01
N ALA A 141 12.56 14.96 -10.69
CA ALA A 141 12.44 14.86 -12.14
C ALA A 141 11.04 15.25 -12.66
N VAL A 142 9.99 14.82 -11.95
CA VAL A 142 8.61 15.19 -12.28
C VAL A 142 8.37 16.69 -12.07
N ARG A 143 8.90 17.29 -11.00
CA ARG A 143 8.82 18.75 -10.77
C ARG A 143 9.54 19.53 -11.86
N GLU A 144 10.73 19.11 -12.27
CA GLU A 144 11.50 19.71 -13.33
C GLU A 144 10.78 19.63 -14.68
N ALA A 145 10.05 18.55 -14.94
CA ALA A 145 9.19 18.39 -16.11
C ALA A 145 7.90 19.24 -16.07
N GLY A 146 7.62 19.95 -14.97
CA GLY A 146 6.45 20.81 -14.80
C GLY A 146 5.35 20.23 -13.92
N GLY A 147 5.59 19.10 -13.26
CA GLY A 147 4.69 18.47 -12.32
C GLY A 147 3.52 17.71 -12.95
N LEU A 148 2.43 17.58 -12.21
CA LEU A 148 1.24 16.86 -12.65
C LEU A 148 0.46 17.67 -13.71
N PHE A 149 0.18 17.05 -14.85
CA PHE A 149 -0.64 17.64 -15.91
C PHE A 149 -2.02 16.98 -15.95
N ILE A 150 -3.07 17.76 -15.73
CA ILE A 150 -4.46 17.28 -15.69
C ILE A 150 -5.19 17.69 -16.99
N ILE A 151 -5.81 16.72 -17.64
CA ILE A 151 -6.65 16.92 -18.81
C ILE A 151 -8.09 16.60 -18.44
N GLY A 152 -8.96 17.61 -18.41
CA GLY A 152 -10.40 17.42 -18.32
C GLY A 152 -10.99 17.28 -19.73
N THR A 153 -11.58 16.14 -20.05
CA THR A 153 -12.16 15.87 -21.37
C THR A 153 -13.49 16.58 -21.60
N GLU A 154 -14.14 17.00 -20.52
CA GLU A 154 -15.39 17.76 -20.53
C GLU A 154 -15.49 18.69 -19.32
N ARG A 155 -16.36 19.69 -19.42
CA ARG A 155 -16.71 20.59 -18.32
C ARG A 155 -17.86 20.02 -17.51
N HIS A 156 -17.77 20.17 -16.20
CA HIS A 156 -18.91 19.87 -15.33
C HIS A 156 -19.85 21.08 -15.24
N GLU A 157 -21.15 20.84 -15.00
CA GLU A 157 -22.13 21.92 -14.80
C GLU A 157 -21.75 22.82 -13.61
N SER A 158 -21.16 22.25 -12.58
CA SER A 158 -20.66 22.97 -11.41
C SER A 158 -19.19 23.36 -11.57
N ARG A 159 -18.93 24.66 -11.64
CA ARG A 159 -17.57 25.24 -11.63
C ARG A 159 -16.73 24.78 -10.42
N ARG A 160 -17.39 24.46 -9.30
CA ARG A 160 -16.70 23.94 -8.11
C ARG A 160 -16.01 22.61 -8.41
N ILE A 161 -16.63 21.72 -9.16
CA ILE A 161 -16.05 20.42 -9.53
C ILE A 161 -14.89 20.60 -10.50
N ASP A 162 -15.02 21.49 -11.48
CA ASP A 162 -13.89 21.83 -12.36
C ASP A 162 -12.70 22.36 -11.56
N ASN A 163 -12.93 23.24 -10.59
CA ASN A 163 -11.88 23.78 -9.75
C ASN A 163 -11.26 22.72 -8.82
N GLN A 164 -12.02 21.76 -8.33
CA GLN A 164 -11.49 20.61 -7.57
C GLN A 164 -10.57 19.74 -8.43
N LEU A 165 -10.93 19.52 -9.70
CA LEU A 165 -10.08 18.78 -10.63
C LEU A 165 -8.78 19.54 -10.91
N ARG A 166 -8.86 20.83 -11.21
CA ARG A 166 -7.68 21.69 -11.41
C ARG A 166 -6.76 21.74 -10.20
N GLY A 167 -7.34 21.82 -9.01
CA GLY A 167 -6.61 21.88 -7.73
C GLY A 167 -5.81 20.63 -7.40
N ARG A 168 -5.96 19.55 -8.15
CA ARG A 168 -5.11 18.35 -7.99
C ARG A 168 -3.71 18.55 -8.59
N ALA A 169 -3.52 19.47 -9.56
CA ALA A 169 -2.25 19.73 -10.23
C ALA A 169 -1.44 20.65 -9.35
N GLY A 170 -1.21 20.98 -8.42
CA GLY A 170 -0.39 21.96 -7.69
C GLY A 170 -0.51 21.81 -6.17
N ARG A 171 -0.81 20.61 -5.72
CA ARG A 171 -0.88 20.34 -4.29
C ARG A 171 0.50 20.42 -3.64
N GLN A 172 0.53 20.78 -2.39
CA GLN A 172 1.75 20.92 -1.58
C GLN A 172 2.76 21.95 -2.12
N GLY A 173 2.30 22.87 -2.99
CA GLY A 173 3.18 23.86 -3.61
C GLY A 173 3.98 23.35 -4.81
N ASP A 174 3.73 22.11 -5.25
CA ASP A 174 4.36 21.55 -6.44
C ASP A 174 3.89 22.25 -7.72
N PRO A 175 4.73 22.32 -8.76
CA PRO A 175 4.31 22.78 -10.08
C PRO A 175 3.24 21.84 -10.66
N GLY A 176 2.40 22.36 -11.52
CA GLY A 176 1.39 21.57 -12.23
C GLY A 176 0.58 22.41 -13.19
N ALA A 177 -0.06 21.74 -14.13
CA ALA A 177 -0.92 22.39 -15.13
C ALA A 177 -2.23 21.62 -15.33
N SER A 178 -3.24 22.34 -15.82
CA SER A 178 -4.53 21.73 -16.16
C SER A 178 -5.13 22.34 -17.43
N ARG A 179 -5.76 21.50 -18.23
CA ARG A 179 -6.55 21.92 -19.42
C ARG A 179 -7.90 21.21 -19.43
N PHE A 180 -8.88 21.90 -20.05
CA PHE A 180 -10.18 21.37 -20.42
C PHE A 180 -10.40 21.53 -21.92
#